data_8c6dea2ae655b8d4a38c33092b3b91a9
#
_entry.id   8c6dea2ae655b8d4a38c33092b3b91a9
#
_cell.length_a   1.000
_cell.length_b   1.000
_cell.length_c   1.000
_cell.angle_alpha   90.00
_cell.angle_beta   90.00
_cell.angle_gamma   90.00
#
_symmetry.space_group_name_H-M   'P 1'
#
loop_
_entity.id
_entity.type
_entity.pdbx_description
1 polymer ?
#
loop_
_entity_poly.entity_id
_entity_poly.type
_entity_poly.pdbx_seq_one_letter_code
_entity_poly.pdbx_strand_id
1 'polypeptide(L)'
;MKITKTDGPPKDVLYFDEEYKDDELDLSPQDVEDVAEIFKTPLTGSYNWDYTVADNRIKKLYELGKELNWNGSIDLDWDYNHPKDEPLTGIEGVTLPHEELDAWKNLTDEEKIEFDRHETAEVLSQFLHGEQGALLVASQIVSCAPTFNAKMYAASQTFDEARHVEVFNRYLQEKVGFHYPINPNLKAVLDKILTDERWDLKFIGMQIIIEGLALAAFTNMKLSANDTLLKTLLHYVIRDEARHVTFGINYLEDFVQTLSPEEIEERAQFAYEACVISRDRLINTKAMSKYLKMTDEEVRDFQLSNGAMDQFRSFLFSRVMPNLKKIGLLTDSVRPKYEALGILEYEHAPSDFEIDWAEITKPLESSDQVKAESDEMLSEILKAQEAANS
;
A
#
# COMPACT_ATOMS: atom_id res chain seq x y z
N MET A 1 -20.40 -6.24 -11.83
CA MET A 1 -19.23 -5.98 -12.69
C MET A 1 -18.88 -7.27 -13.41
N LYS A 2 -19.08 -7.35 -14.74
CA LYS A 2 -18.60 -8.50 -15.50
C LYS A 2 -17.19 -8.18 -15.98
N ILE A 3 -16.21 -8.81 -15.35
CA ILE A 3 -14.82 -8.74 -15.80
C ILE A 3 -14.68 -9.79 -16.90
N THR A 4 -14.50 -9.35 -18.14
CA THR A 4 -14.26 -10.25 -19.27
C THR A 4 -12.81 -10.70 -19.25
N LYS A 5 -12.56 -12.01 -19.02
CA LYS A 5 -11.23 -12.58 -19.26
C LYS A 5 -10.98 -12.60 -20.76
N THR A 6 -9.92 -11.95 -21.20
CA THR A 6 -9.54 -12.01 -22.61
C THR A 6 -8.88 -13.35 -22.97
N ASP A 7 -9.30 -13.95 -24.08
CA ASP A 7 -8.70 -15.17 -24.64
C ASP A 7 -7.38 -14.86 -25.37
N GLY A 8 -6.38 -14.43 -24.63
CA GLY A 8 -5.06 -14.17 -25.22
C GLY A 8 -3.99 -13.90 -24.16
N PRO A 9 -2.70 -14.07 -24.50
CA PRO A 9 -1.64 -13.67 -23.59
C PRO A 9 -1.57 -12.12 -23.47
N PRO A 10 -1.47 -11.60 -22.23
CA PRO A 10 -1.43 -12.34 -20.99
C PRO A 10 -2.85 -12.67 -20.51
N LYS A 11 -3.11 -13.94 -20.19
CA LYS A 11 -4.38 -14.42 -19.63
C LYS A 11 -4.74 -13.80 -18.27
N ASP A 12 -3.85 -12.99 -17.74
CA ASP A 12 -3.90 -12.46 -16.38
C ASP A 12 -4.35 -10.99 -16.31
N VAL A 13 -4.64 -10.36 -17.46
CA VAL A 13 -5.17 -8.98 -17.50
C VAL A 13 -6.69 -9.03 -17.56
N LEU A 14 -7.34 -8.26 -16.67
CA LEU A 14 -8.79 -8.16 -16.60
C LEU A 14 -9.20 -6.79 -17.14
N TYR A 15 -9.94 -6.79 -18.25
CA TYR A 15 -10.46 -5.56 -18.85
C TYR A 15 -11.85 -5.27 -18.32
N PHE A 16 -12.14 -3.98 -18.11
CA PHE A 16 -13.48 -3.54 -17.74
C PHE A 16 -14.40 -3.57 -18.96
N ASP A 17 -15.66 -3.96 -18.74
CA ASP A 17 -16.68 -3.95 -19.79
C ASP A 17 -17.18 -2.51 -20.00
N GLU A 18 -17.10 -1.99 -21.23
CA GLU A 18 -17.57 -0.63 -21.56
C GLU A 18 -19.11 -0.49 -21.41
N GLU A 19 -19.87 -1.61 -21.41
CA GLU A 19 -21.30 -1.61 -21.19
C GLU A 19 -21.70 -1.72 -19.71
N TYR A 20 -20.72 -1.72 -18.80
CA TYR A 20 -20.98 -1.87 -17.37
C TYR A 20 -21.93 -0.80 -16.84
N LYS A 21 -23.06 -1.25 -16.32
CA LYS A 21 -23.99 -0.44 -15.52
C LYS A 21 -23.93 -0.93 -14.10
N ASP A 22 -23.74 0.00 -13.17
CA ASP A 22 -23.73 -0.28 -11.75
C ASP A 22 -25.15 -0.55 -11.26
N ASP A 23 -25.61 -1.79 -11.45
CA ASP A 23 -26.89 -2.29 -10.94
C ASP A 23 -26.61 -3.28 -9.78
N GLU A 24 -25.91 -2.80 -8.71
CA GLU A 24 -25.62 -3.62 -7.52
C GLU A 24 -26.85 -4.33 -6.96
N LEU A 25 -28.06 -3.80 -7.24
CA LEU A 25 -29.32 -4.36 -6.78
C LEU A 25 -29.81 -5.56 -7.60
N ASP A 26 -29.25 -5.78 -8.78
CA ASP A 26 -29.68 -6.85 -9.71
C ASP A 26 -28.74 -8.07 -9.71
N LEU A 27 -27.73 -8.11 -8.81
CA LEU A 27 -26.85 -9.28 -8.69
C LEU A 27 -27.64 -10.49 -8.17
N SER A 28 -27.70 -11.55 -8.96
CA SER A 28 -28.21 -12.84 -8.49
C SER A 28 -27.24 -13.46 -7.46
N PRO A 29 -27.70 -14.40 -6.60
CA PRO A 29 -26.80 -15.13 -5.73
C PRO A 29 -25.63 -15.80 -6.47
N GLN A 30 -25.85 -16.25 -7.71
CA GLN A 30 -24.81 -16.86 -8.55
C GLN A 30 -23.80 -15.81 -9.00
N ASP A 31 -24.21 -14.60 -9.36
CA ASP A 31 -23.30 -13.52 -9.75
C ASP A 31 -22.40 -13.13 -8.56
N VAL A 32 -22.93 -13.13 -7.34
CA VAL A 32 -22.15 -12.89 -6.12
C VAL A 32 -21.11 -14.01 -5.89
N GLU A 33 -21.50 -15.28 -6.07
CA GLU A 33 -20.58 -16.41 -5.94
C GLU A 33 -19.46 -16.37 -7.00
N ASP A 34 -19.76 -15.86 -8.20
CA ASP A 34 -18.78 -15.76 -9.30
C ASP A 34 -17.72 -14.67 -9.08
N VAL A 35 -18.02 -13.64 -8.27
CA VAL A 35 -17.12 -12.49 -8.03
C VAL A 35 -16.58 -12.43 -6.59
N ALA A 36 -17.20 -13.15 -5.65
CA ALA A 36 -16.82 -13.15 -4.25
C ALA A 36 -15.90 -14.32 -3.90
N GLU A 37 -14.84 -14.05 -3.19
CA GLU A 37 -14.05 -15.08 -2.51
C GLU A 37 -14.37 -15.06 -1.02
N ILE A 38 -14.85 -16.18 -0.49
CA ILE A 38 -15.30 -16.28 0.90
C ILE A 38 -14.14 -16.72 1.79
N PHE A 39 -13.84 -15.95 2.81
CA PHE A 39 -13.00 -16.36 3.92
C PHE A 39 -13.80 -16.46 5.22
N LYS A 40 -13.33 -17.29 6.15
CA LYS A 40 -13.93 -17.43 7.49
C LYS A 40 -13.03 -16.79 8.52
N THR A 41 -13.62 -16.01 9.41
CA THR A 41 -12.90 -15.40 10.54
C THR A 41 -13.49 -15.89 11.87
N PRO A 42 -12.66 -16.27 12.85
CA PRO A 42 -13.09 -16.61 14.20
C PRO A 42 -13.27 -15.35 15.07
N LEU A 43 -13.48 -14.19 14.49
CA LEU A 43 -13.49 -12.90 15.16
C LEU A 43 -14.47 -12.84 16.32
N THR A 44 -13.96 -12.49 17.51
CA THR A 44 -14.76 -12.19 18.71
C THR A 44 -14.94 -10.70 18.86
N GLY A 45 -16.16 -10.20 18.66
CA GLY A 45 -16.51 -8.80 18.89
C GLY A 45 -16.65 -8.47 20.39
N SER A 46 -16.49 -7.19 20.72
CA SER A 46 -16.69 -6.70 22.10
C SER A 46 -17.46 -5.40 22.12
N TYR A 47 -18.37 -5.27 23.11
CA TYR A 47 -18.91 -3.99 23.51
C TYR A 47 -17.96 -3.31 24.50
N ASN A 48 -17.88 -1.98 24.44
CA ASN A 48 -17.26 -1.17 25.48
C ASN A 48 -18.30 -0.18 25.99
N TRP A 49 -18.74 -0.36 27.25
CA TRP A 49 -19.74 0.47 27.88
C TRP A 49 -19.14 1.66 28.67
N ASP A 50 -17.82 1.75 28.70
CA ASP A 50 -17.13 2.92 29.22
C ASP A 50 -16.99 3.98 28.10
N TYR A 51 -17.89 4.93 28.12
CA TYR A 51 -17.90 6.08 27.20
C TYR A 51 -17.06 7.27 27.72
N THR A 52 -16.28 7.04 28.79
CA THR A 52 -15.37 8.06 29.30
C THR A 52 -14.33 8.39 28.23
N VAL A 53 -14.42 9.60 27.73
CA VAL A 53 -13.50 10.07 26.71
C VAL A 53 -12.29 10.69 27.38
N ALA A 54 -11.23 9.91 27.55
CA ALA A 54 -9.93 10.47 27.86
C ALA A 54 -9.39 11.24 26.63
N ASP A 55 -8.88 12.43 26.85
CA ASP A 55 -8.13 13.16 25.81
C ASP A 55 -6.78 12.46 25.65
N ASN A 56 -6.71 11.55 24.69
CA ASN A 56 -5.53 10.74 24.40
C ASN A 56 -5.13 10.83 22.93
N ARG A 57 -3.96 10.24 22.61
CA ARG A 57 -3.39 10.23 21.27
C ARG A 57 -4.38 9.70 20.21
N ILE A 58 -5.14 8.66 20.53
CA ILE A 58 -6.09 8.02 19.58
C ILE A 58 -7.27 8.94 19.29
N LYS A 59 -7.82 9.63 20.32
CA LYS A 59 -8.88 10.61 20.09
C LYS A 59 -8.43 11.76 19.19
N LYS A 60 -7.19 12.25 19.39
CA LYS A 60 -6.62 13.30 18.53
C LYS A 60 -6.53 12.86 17.07
N LEU A 61 -6.12 11.61 16.80
CA LEU A 61 -6.12 11.06 15.44
C LEU A 61 -7.53 10.97 14.86
N TYR A 62 -8.54 10.61 15.66
CA TYR A 62 -9.94 10.60 15.22
C TYR A 62 -10.44 11.99 14.85
N GLU A 63 -10.14 13.03 15.67
CA GLU A 63 -10.47 14.42 15.34
C GLU A 63 -9.78 14.85 14.05
N LEU A 64 -8.49 14.56 13.91
CA LEU A 64 -7.70 14.86 12.73
C LEU A 64 -8.27 14.18 11.46
N GLY A 65 -8.72 12.92 11.56
CA GLY A 65 -9.37 12.21 10.45
C GLY A 65 -10.65 12.90 9.96
N LYS A 66 -11.42 13.51 10.88
CA LYS A 66 -12.61 14.29 10.52
C LYS A 66 -12.24 15.63 9.84
N GLU A 67 -11.20 16.29 10.34
CA GLU A 67 -10.74 17.58 9.80
C GLU A 67 -10.13 17.44 8.39
N LEU A 68 -9.42 16.34 8.15
CA LEU A 68 -8.72 16.06 6.89
C LEU A 68 -9.53 15.20 5.91
N ASN A 69 -10.79 14.92 6.24
CA ASN A 69 -11.64 14.15 5.34
C ASN A 69 -11.77 14.83 3.97
N TRP A 70 -11.67 14.03 2.93
CA TRP A 70 -11.76 14.48 1.54
C TRP A 70 -12.73 13.60 0.76
N ASN A 71 -13.14 14.07 -0.44
CA ASN A 71 -14.11 13.39 -1.28
C ASN A 71 -13.48 13.03 -2.62
N GLY A 72 -13.32 11.74 -2.89
CA GLY A 72 -12.70 11.23 -4.11
C GLY A 72 -13.34 11.71 -5.41
N SER A 73 -14.64 12.03 -5.39
CA SER A 73 -15.36 12.52 -6.56
C SER A 73 -15.24 14.04 -6.79
N ILE A 74 -14.90 14.84 -5.75
CA ILE A 74 -14.92 16.30 -5.78
C ILE A 74 -13.51 16.88 -5.73
N ASP A 75 -12.65 16.31 -4.90
CA ASP A 75 -11.31 16.85 -4.60
C ASP A 75 -10.24 16.37 -5.58
N LEU A 76 -10.60 15.46 -6.50
CA LEU A 76 -9.75 14.97 -7.58
C LEU A 76 -10.30 15.44 -8.94
N ASP A 77 -9.39 15.92 -9.81
CA ASP A 77 -9.74 16.36 -11.16
C ASP A 77 -9.85 15.17 -12.12
N TRP A 78 -11.00 14.52 -12.14
CA TRP A 78 -11.27 13.38 -13.01
C TRP A 78 -11.40 13.75 -14.50
N ASP A 79 -11.58 15.03 -14.82
CA ASP A 79 -11.60 15.52 -16.20
C ASP A 79 -10.18 15.63 -16.79
N TYR A 80 -9.14 15.65 -15.93
CA TYR A 80 -7.76 15.61 -16.39
C TYR A 80 -7.47 14.30 -17.16
N ASN A 81 -6.77 14.45 -18.29
CA ASN A 81 -6.32 13.33 -19.09
C ASN A 81 -4.82 13.48 -19.37
N HIS A 82 -4.04 12.54 -18.87
CA HIS A 82 -2.61 12.44 -19.17
C HIS A 82 -2.41 12.23 -20.67
N PRO A 83 -1.39 12.88 -21.32
CA PRO A 83 -1.08 12.65 -22.73
C PRO A 83 -0.83 11.17 -23.03
N LYS A 84 -1.47 10.65 -24.08
CA LYS A 84 -1.38 9.22 -24.42
C LYS A 84 -0.03 8.79 -24.96
N ASP A 85 0.76 9.74 -25.41
CA ASP A 85 2.11 9.60 -25.96
C ASP A 85 3.21 9.87 -24.93
N GLU A 86 2.83 10.01 -23.65
CA GLU A 86 3.75 10.17 -22.53
C GLU A 86 3.58 9.00 -21.53
N PRO A 87 4.67 8.54 -20.88
CA PRO A 87 4.59 7.49 -19.88
C PRO A 87 3.91 8.03 -18.59
N LEU A 88 3.12 7.18 -17.92
CA LEU A 88 2.45 7.51 -16.67
C LEU A 88 3.45 7.71 -15.52
N THR A 89 4.61 7.02 -15.59
CA THR A 89 5.66 7.06 -14.58
C THR A 89 7.03 7.28 -15.21
N GLY A 90 7.97 7.76 -14.41
CA GLY A 90 9.36 7.96 -14.79
C GLY A 90 10.01 9.06 -13.97
N ILE A 91 11.33 9.05 -13.92
CA ILE A 91 12.12 10.09 -13.24
C ILE A 91 13.13 10.61 -14.26
N GLU A 92 13.10 11.91 -14.53
CA GLU A 92 14.02 12.52 -15.49
C GLU A 92 15.49 12.28 -15.08
N GLY A 93 16.27 11.78 -16.04
CA GLY A 93 17.68 11.48 -15.84
C GLY A 93 17.96 10.15 -15.12
N VAL A 94 16.96 9.39 -14.74
CA VAL A 94 17.13 8.04 -14.18
C VAL A 94 16.85 7.00 -15.24
N THR A 95 17.79 6.10 -15.47
CA THR A 95 17.64 4.94 -16.35
C THR A 95 17.33 3.71 -15.50
N LEU A 96 16.22 3.05 -15.79
CA LEU A 96 15.84 1.83 -15.06
C LEU A 96 16.60 0.61 -15.60
N PRO A 97 16.92 -0.40 -14.78
CA PRO A 97 17.74 -1.54 -15.19
C PRO A 97 17.23 -2.29 -16.45
N HIS A 98 15.93 -2.40 -16.65
CA HIS A 98 15.34 -3.06 -17.81
C HIS A 98 15.57 -2.29 -19.11
N GLU A 99 15.83 -0.99 -19.06
CA GLU A 99 16.12 -0.15 -20.24
C GLU A 99 17.47 -0.47 -20.88
N GLU A 100 18.36 -1.13 -20.13
CA GLU A 100 19.64 -1.62 -20.65
C GLU A 100 19.54 -2.92 -21.44
N LEU A 101 18.42 -3.61 -21.35
CA LEU A 101 18.19 -4.87 -22.08
C LEU A 101 18.01 -4.61 -23.58
N ASP A 102 18.59 -5.48 -24.41
CA ASP A 102 18.40 -5.44 -25.87
C ASP A 102 16.90 -5.56 -26.26
N ALA A 103 16.14 -6.35 -25.50
CA ALA A 103 14.71 -6.48 -25.69
C ALA A 103 13.99 -5.13 -25.57
N TRP A 104 14.33 -4.32 -24.57
CA TRP A 104 13.80 -2.97 -24.39
C TRP A 104 14.24 -2.01 -25.51
N LYS A 105 15.52 -2.02 -25.87
CA LYS A 105 16.09 -1.15 -26.91
C LYS A 105 15.46 -1.38 -28.27
N ASN A 106 14.89 -2.56 -28.51
CA ASN A 106 14.19 -2.93 -29.75
C ASN A 106 12.69 -2.61 -29.75
N LEU A 107 12.10 -2.17 -28.62
CA LEU A 107 10.72 -1.74 -28.57
C LEU A 107 10.54 -0.40 -29.30
N THR A 108 9.38 -0.21 -29.95
CA THR A 108 8.97 1.10 -30.45
C THR A 108 8.60 2.04 -29.28
N ASP A 109 8.51 3.33 -29.54
CA ASP A 109 8.15 4.29 -28.50
C ASP A 109 6.71 4.02 -27.98
N GLU A 110 5.79 3.60 -28.86
CA GLU A 110 4.44 3.19 -28.47
C GLU A 110 4.45 1.94 -27.58
N GLU A 111 5.31 0.94 -27.89
CA GLU A 111 5.44 -0.26 -27.06
C GLU A 111 6.04 0.06 -25.67
N LYS A 112 6.94 1.04 -25.56
CA LYS A 112 7.49 1.50 -24.28
C LYS A 112 6.44 2.21 -23.43
N ILE A 113 5.59 3.03 -24.04
CA ILE A 113 4.47 3.69 -23.36
C ILE A 113 3.46 2.64 -22.86
N GLU A 114 3.12 1.66 -23.70
CA GLU A 114 2.23 0.57 -23.26
C GLU A 114 2.87 -0.32 -22.19
N PHE A 115 4.17 -0.55 -22.21
CA PHE A 115 4.90 -1.24 -21.15
C PHE A 115 4.74 -0.49 -19.81
N ASP A 116 5.05 0.82 -19.78
CA ASP A 116 4.90 1.66 -18.59
C ASP A 116 3.46 1.64 -18.06
N ARG A 117 2.48 1.72 -18.97
CA ARG A 117 1.07 1.64 -18.62
C ARG A 117 0.70 0.30 -17.98
N HIS A 118 1.25 -0.82 -18.47
CA HIS A 118 1.04 -2.14 -17.89
C HIS A 118 1.78 -2.31 -16.56
N GLU A 119 3.00 -1.80 -16.43
CA GLU A 119 3.78 -1.82 -15.17
C GLU A 119 3.07 -1.00 -14.09
N THR A 120 2.64 0.21 -14.43
CA THR A 120 1.85 1.08 -13.53
C THR A 120 0.54 0.41 -13.13
N ALA A 121 -0.19 -0.20 -14.07
CA ALA A 121 -1.43 -0.90 -13.78
C ALA A 121 -1.22 -2.12 -12.87
N GLU A 122 -0.14 -2.88 -13.06
CA GLU A 122 0.18 -4.03 -12.20
C GLU A 122 0.38 -3.58 -10.76
N VAL A 123 1.14 -2.49 -10.52
CA VAL A 123 1.37 -1.91 -9.20
C VAL A 123 0.08 -1.36 -8.59
N LEU A 124 -0.66 -0.52 -9.32
CA LEU A 124 -1.91 0.08 -8.83
C LEU A 124 -2.98 -0.96 -8.52
N SER A 125 -3.00 -2.08 -9.26
CA SER A 125 -3.90 -3.19 -8.95
C SER A 125 -3.57 -3.83 -7.60
N GLN A 126 -2.27 -3.97 -7.27
CA GLN A 126 -1.89 -4.48 -5.95
C GLN A 126 -2.21 -3.48 -4.83
N PHE A 127 -2.14 -2.17 -5.10
CA PHE A 127 -2.65 -1.16 -4.17
C PHE A 127 -4.16 -1.35 -3.96
N LEU A 128 -4.97 -1.35 -5.01
CA LEU A 128 -6.41 -1.58 -4.93
C LEU A 128 -6.78 -2.83 -4.10
N HIS A 129 -6.10 -3.95 -4.34
CA HIS A 129 -6.36 -5.19 -3.60
C HIS A 129 -5.90 -5.11 -2.13
N GLY A 130 -4.80 -4.40 -1.87
CA GLY A 130 -4.32 -4.10 -0.53
C GLY A 130 -5.32 -3.27 0.27
N GLU A 131 -5.85 -2.20 -0.34
CA GLU A 131 -6.86 -1.31 0.25
C GLU A 131 -8.16 -2.05 0.58
N GLN A 132 -8.61 -2.97 -0.30
CA GLN A 132 -9.75 -3.82 0.04
C GLN A 132 -9.45 -4.70 1.27
N GLY A 133 -8.25 -5.23 1.38
CA GLY A 133 -7.80 -5.97 2.56
C GLY A 133 -7.79 -5.09 3.81
N ALA A 134 -7.27 -3.86 3.72
CA ALA A 134 -7.23 -2.88 4.80
C ALA A 134 -8.64 -2.47 5.24
N LEU A 135 -9.55 -2.21 4.30
CA LEU A 135 -10.97 -1.97 4.55
C LEU A 135 -11.60 -3.08 5.42
N LEU A 136 -11.36 -4.34 5.05
CA LEU A 136 -11.90 -5.49 5.79
C LEU A 136 -11.27 -5.63 7.17
N VAL A 137 -9.95 -5.43 7.33
CA VAL A 137 -9.27 -5.48 8.63
C VAL A 137 -9.72 -4.32 9.52
N ALA A 138 -9.79 -3.10 9.02
CA ALA A 138 -10.28 -1.94 9.77
C ALA A 138 -11.71 -2.18 10.30
N SER A 139 -12.61 -2.76 9.48
CA SER A 139 -13.96 -3.13 9.88
C SER A 139 -13.98 -4.18 11.02
N GLN A 140 -13.07 -5.16 10.98
CA GLN A 140 -12.90 -6.14 12.05
C GLN A 140 -12.39 -5.47 13.35
N ILE A 141 -11.46 -4.52 13.25
CA ILE A 141 -10.96 -3.77 14.41
C ILE A 141 -12.07 -2.96 15.07
N VAL A 142 -13.00 -2.36 14.32
CA VAL A 142 -14.21 -1.74 14.89
C VAL A 142 -14.96 -2.70 15.82
N SER A 143 -15.08 -3.96 15.42
CA SER A 143 -15.76 -4.98 16.20
C SER A 143 -14.94 -5.47 17.40
N CYS A 144 -13.65 -5.72 17.25
CA CYS A 144 -12.85 -6.45 18.24
C CYS A 144 -11.95 -5.57 19.13
N ALA A 145 -11.65 -4.32 18.76
CA ALA A 145 -10.78 -3.46 19.57
C ALA A 145 -11.34 -3.26 20.98
N PRO A 146 -10.50 -3.35 22.03
CA PRO A 146 -11.00 -3.35 23.41
C PRO A 146 -11.44 -1.97 23.91
N THR A 147 -10.94 -0.86 23.37
CA THR A 147 -11.26 0.49 23.84
C THR A 147 -12.21 1.23 22.92
N PHE A 148 -13.05 2.11 23.48
CA PHE A 148 -14.01 2.90 22.72
C PHE A 148 -13.34 3.82 21.71
N ASN A 149 -12.24 4.51 22.09
CA ASN A 149 -11.51 5.39 21.19
C ASN A 149 -10.92 4.61 19.99
N ALA A 150 -10.40 3.39 20.22
CA ALA A 150 -9.89 2.56 19.12
C ALA A 150 -11.01 2.13 18.16
N LYS A 151 -12.20 1.80 18.68
CA LYS A 151 -13.37 1.49 17.83
C LYS A 151 -13.79 2.69 16.97
N MET A 152 -13.82 3.89 17.56
CA MET A 152 -14.19 5.10 16.85
C MET A 152 -13.17 5.46 15.77
N TYR A 153 -11.88 5.36 16.09
CA TYR A 153 -10.84 5.61 15.09
C TYR A 153 -10.87 4.57 13.96
N ALA A 154 -10.97 3.28 14.29
CA ALA A 154 -11.07 2.23 13.30
C ALA A 154 -12.29 2.40 12.37
N ALA A 155 -13.40 2.95 12.86
CA ALA A 155 -14.55 3.28 12.02
C ALA A 155 -14.25 4.42 11.02
N SER A 156 -13.49 5.45 11.43
CA SER A 156 -13.03 6.49 10.49
C SER A 156 -12.04 5.93 9.48
N GLN A 157 -11.11 5.08 9.91
CA GLN A 157 -10.20 4.39 9.01
C GLN A 157 -10.97 3.50 8.00
N THR A 158 -11.97 2.73 8.43
CA THR A 158 -12.81 1.94 7.52
C THR A 158 -13.41 2.80 6.40
N PHE A 159 -13.79 4.04 6.71
CA PHE A 159 -14.30 4.98 5.70
C PHE A 159 -13.18 5.51 4.78
N ASP A 160 -11.99 5.78 5.33
CA ASP A 160 -10.83 6.15 4.53
C ASP A 160 -10.47 5.04 3.53
N GLU A 161 -10.40 3.78 3.98
CA GLU A 161 -10.08 2.62 3.13
C GLU A 161 -11.13 2.38 2.02
N ALA A 162 -12.43 2.60 2.32
CA ALA A 162 -13.47 2.52 1.31
C ALA A 162 -13.25 3.55 0.19
N ARG A 163 -12.84 4.77 0.55
CA ARG A 163 -12.49 5.83 -0.40
C ARG A 163 -11.23 5.50 -1.20
N HIS A 164 -10.22 4.88 -0.56
CA HIS A 164 -9.00 4.44 -1.27
C HIS A 164 -9.34 3.39 -2.33
N VAL A 165 -10.15 2.39 -1.98
CA VAL A 165 -10.68 1.40 -2.95
C VAL A 165 -11.41 2.10 -4.10
N GLU A 166 -12.31 3.04 -3.79
CA GLU A 166 -13.06 3.81 -4.79
C GLU A 166 -12.12 4.50 -5.78
N VAL A 167 -11.16 5.29 -5.31
CA VAL A 167 -10.33 6.11 -6.18
C VAL A 167 -9.31 5.31 -6.98
N PHE A 168 -8.69 4.27 -6.42
CA PHE A 168 -7.80 3.39 -7.18
C PHE A 168 -8.58 2.60 -8.25
N ASN A 169 -9.75 2.06 -7.88
CA ASN A 169 -10.60 1.38 -8.85
C ASN A 169 -11.03 2.31 -9.98
N ARG A 170 -11.49 3.53 -9.67
CA ARG A 170 -11.90 4.52 -10.66
C ARG A 170 -10.74 4.93 -11.57
N TYR A 171 -9.53 5.15 -11.01
CA TYR A 171 -8.36 5.48 -11.81
C TYR A 171 -8.01 4.34 -12.79
N LEU A 172 -8.00 3.10 -12.31
CA LEU A 172 -7.77 1.93 -13.17
C LEU A 172 -8.85 1.79 -14.26
N GLN A 173 -10.11 2.05 -13.95
CA GLN A 173 -11.21 1.97 -14.92
C GLN A 173 -11.14 3.10 -15.96
N GLU A 174 -11.09 4.36 -15.53
CA GLU A 174 -11.28 5.51 -16.41
C GLU A 174 -9.98 5.95 -17.11
N LYS A 175 -8.81 5.78 -16.47
CA LYS A 175 -7.53 6.28 -16.99
C LYS A 175 -6.65 5.18 -17.59
N VAL A 176 -6.73 3.96 -17.06
CA VAL A 176 -5.93 2.81 -17.52
C VAL A 176 -6.74 1.86 -18.42
N GLY A 177 -7.96 1.50 -18.02
CA GLY A 177 -8.89 0.64 -18.77
C GLY A 177 -8.78 -0.86 -18.45
N PHE A 178 -7.85 -1.27 -17.58
CA PHE A 178 -7.67 -2.65 -17.16
C PHE A 178 -6.98 -2.75 -15.80
N HIS A 179 -7.04 -3.92 -15.16
CA HIS A 179 -6.32 -4.21 -13.93
C HIS A 179 -5.78 -5.64 -13.92
N TYR A 180 -4.90 -5.92 -12.97
CA TYR A 180 -4.31 -7.23 -12.74
C TYR A 180 -4.93 -7.92 -11.53
N PRO A 181 -4.95 -9.27 -11.49
CA PRO A 181 -5.39 -10.01 -10.31
C PRO A 181 -4.45 -9.79 -9.12
N ILE A 182 -4.94 -10.11 -7.93
CA ILE A 182 -4.16 -10.03 -6.70
C ILE A 182 -2.93 -10.94 -6.76
N ASN A 183 -1.79 -10.40 -6.31
CA ASN A 183 -0.57 -11.19 -6.13
C ASN A 183 -0.78 -12.26 -5.04
N PRO A 184 -0.41 -13.54 -5.27
CA PRO A 184 -0.61 -14.61 -4.29
C PRO A 184 0.03 -14.35 -2.92
N ASN A 185 1.18 -13.67 -2.87
CA ASN A 185 1.83 -13.33 -1.60
C ASN A 185 1.10 -12.19 -0.88
N LEU A 186 0.56 -11.20 -1.60
CA LEU A 186 -0.32 -10.18 -1.02
C LEU A 186 -1.56 -10.85 -0.42
N LYS A 187 -2.22 -11.72 -1.18
CA LYS A 187 -3.36 -12.50 -0.68
C LYS A 187 -3.00 -13.29 0.57
N ALA A 188 -1.88 -13.99 0.58
CA ALA A 188 -1.47 -14.81 1.72
C ALA A 188 -1.25 -14.01 3.01
N VAL A 189 -0.67 -12.80 2.93
CA VAL A 189 -0.52 -11.94 4.11
C VAL A 189 -1.85 -11.37 4.57
N LEU A 190 -2.74 -10.98 3.65
CA LEU A 190 -4.10 -10.50 3.98
C LEU A 190 -4.92 -11.61 4.64
N ASP A 191 -4.91 -12.83 4.10
CA ASP A 191 -5.58 -13.99 4.68
C ASP A 191 -5.07 -14.29 6.10
N LYS A 192 -3.74 -14.23 6.32
CA LYS A 192 -3.13 -14.41 7.64
C LYS A 192 -3.64 -13.39 8.66
N ILE A 193 -3.83 -12.12 8.26
CA ILE A 193 -4.31 -11.06 9.13
C ILE A 193 -5.83 -11.19 9.37
N LEU A 194 -6.60 -11.40 8.31
CA LEU A 194 -8.07 -11.43 8.36
C LEU A 194 -8.60 -12.64 9.15
N THR A 195 -7.92 -13.78 9.09
CA THR A 195 -8.35 -15.03 9.72
C THR A 195 -7.82 -15.24 11.14
N ASP A 196 -6.93 -14.39 11.66
CA ASP A 196 -6.49 -14.48 13.06
C ASP A 196 -7.60 -13.94 14.00
N GLU A 197 -7.80 -14.59 15.15
CA GLU A 197 -8.81 -14.17 16.14
C GLU A 197 -8.36 -13.02 17.03
N ARG A 198 -7.06 -12.73 17.08
CA ARG A 198 -6.45 -11.78 18.02
C ARG A 198 -6.42 -10.39 17.40
N TRP A 199 -7.05 -9.44 18.07
CA TRP A 199 -7.15 -8.06 17.60
C TRP A 199 -5.77 -7.38 17.43
N ASP A 200 -4.83 -7.66 18.32
CA ASP A 200 -3.48 -7.06 18.30
C ASP A 200 -2.64 -7.55 17.11
N LEU A 201 -2.82 -8.79 16.66
CA LEU A 201 -2.16 -9.28 15.44
C LEU A 201 -2.72 -8.62 14.18
N LYS A 202 -4.00 -8.21 14.20
CA LYS A 202 -4.56 -7.41 13.11
C LYS A 202 -3.88 -6.04 13.03
N PHE A 203 -3.64 -5.39 14.18
CA PHE A 203 -2.88 -4.13 14.22
C PHE A 203 -1.43 -4.31 13.76
N ILE A 204 -0.73 -5.34 14.25
CA ILE A 204 0.66 -5.59 13.85
C ILE A 204 0.74 -5.86 12.35
N GLY A 205 -0.11 -6.74 11.85
CA GLY A 205 -0.10 -7.12 10.43
C GLY A 205 -0.52 -5.99 9.51
N MET A 206 -1.58 -5.27 9.83
CA MET A 206 -2.12 -4.22 8.96
C MET A 206 -1.43 -2.89 9.23
N GLN A 207 -1.67 -2.24 10.36
CA GLN A 207 -1.22 -0.87 10.58
C GLN A 207 0.31 -0.71 10.63
N ILE A 208 1.05 -1.72 11.16
CA ILE A 208 2.51 -1.60 11.25
C ILE A 208 3.19 -2.09 9.97
N ILE A 209 2.78 -3.25 9.43
CA ILE A 209 3.52 -3.89 8.32
C ILE A 209 2.92 -3.49 6.97
N ILE A 210 1.64 -3.78 6.71
CA ILE A 210 1.05 -3.56 5.38
C ILE A 210 0.96 -2.07 5.07
N GLU A 211 0.40 -1.25 5.96
CA GLU A 211 0.25 0.19 5.76
C GLU A 211 1.59 0.93 5.88
N GLY A 212 2.52 0.46 6.73
CA GLY A 212 3.89 0.99 6.74
C GLY A 212 4.61 0.79 5.41
N LEU A 213 4.46 -0.38 4.78
CA LEU A 213 4.98 -0.64 3.42
C LEU A 213 4.21 0.14 2.35
N ALA A 214 2.88 0.26 2.49
CA ALA A 214 2.03 0.99 1.57
C ALA A 214 2.38 2.48 1.55
N LEU A 215 2.55 3.10 2.71
CA LEU A 215 2.97 4.50 2.84
C LEU A 215 4.27 4.80 2.08
N ALA A 216 5.26 3.91 2.17
CA ALA A 216 6.50 4.04 1.39
C ALA A 216 6.25 3.80 -0.11
N ALA A 217 5.49 2.76 -0.48
CA ALA A 217 5.20 2.44 -1.88
C ALA A 217 4.41 3.55 -2.58
N PHE A 218 3.41 4.14 -1.91
CA PHE A 218 2.64 5.29 -2.42
C PHE A 218 3.52 6.53 -2.58
N THR A 219 4.43 6.78 -1.62
CA THR A 219 5.39 7.88 -1.72
C THR A 219 6.30 7.69 -2.93
N ASN A 220 6.85 6.49 -3.14
CA ASN A 220 7.68 6.18 -4.31
C ASN A 220 6.91 6.36 -5.61
N MET A 221 5.68 5.84 -5.69
CA MET A 221 4.81 5.99 -6.87
C MET A 221 4.48 7.48 -7.11
N LYS A 222 4.16 8.25 -6.07
CA LYS A 222 3.91 9.69 -6.18
C LYS A 222 5.11 10.44 -6.76
N LEU A 223 6.33 10.09 -6.35
CA LEU A 223 7.57 10.71 -6.84
C LEU A 223 7.83 10.39 -8.31
N SER A 224 7.55 9.16 -8.75
CA SER A 224 7.77 8.73 -10.12
C SER A 224 6.61 9.03 -11.06
N ALA A 225 5.40 9.32 -10.57
CA ALA A 225 4.26 9.60 -11.43
C ALA A 225 4.46 10.86 -12.26
N ASN A 226 4.15 10.81 -13.55
CA ASN A 226 4.05 11.97 -14.44
C ASN A 226 2.60 12.47 -14.54
N ASP A 227 1.63 11.59 -14.28
CA ASP A 227 0.21 11.91 -14.24
C ASP A 227 -0.15 12.74 -13.00
N THR A 228 -0.64 13.96 -13.20
CA THR A 228 -0.98 14.91 -12.13
C THR A 228 -2.17 14.42 -11.29
N LEU A 229 -3.15 13.74 -11.90
CA LEU A 229 -4.27 13.15 -11.18
C LEU A 229 -3.79 12.04 -10.25
N LEU A 230 -2.91 11.15 -10.74
CA LEU A 230 -2.32 10.08 -9.92
C LEU A 230 -1.48 10.64 -8.77
N LYS A 231 -0.67 11.67 -9.01
CA LYS A 231 0.08 12.37 -7.96
C LYS A 231 -0.83 12.92 -6.87
N THR A 232 -1.91 13.58 -7.25
CA THR A 232 -2.86 14.19 -6.32
C THR A 232 -3.62 13.13 -5.52
N LEU A 233 -4.08 12.07 -6.19
CA LEU A 233 -4.72 10.91 -5.57
C LEU A 233 -3.80 10.32 -4.48
N LEU A 234 -2.56 10.00 -4.85
CA LEU A 234 -1.57 9.43 -3.92
C LEU A 234 -1.24 10.37 -2.76
N HIS A 235 -1.22 11.69 -2.99
CA HIS A 235 -1.00 12.64 -1.91
C HIS A 235 -2.08 12.56 -0.82
N TYR A 236 -3.35 12.48 -1.22
CA TYR A 236 -4.45 12.34 -0.26
C TYR A 236 -4.41 11.00 0.48
N VAL A 237 -4.17 9.90 -0.25
CA VAL A 237 -4.04 8.56 0.34
C VAL A 237 -2.88 8.51 1.34
N ILE A 238 -1.69 9.02 0.98
CA ILE A 238 -0.51 9.07 1.87
C ILE A 238 -0.82 9.78 3.20
N ARG A 239 -1.61 10.86 3.18
CA ARG A 239 -2.04 11.56 4.40
C ARG A 239 -2.90 10.69 5.30
N ASP A 240 -3.79 9.91 4.71
CA ASP A 240 -4.66 9.00 5.45
C ASP A 240 -3.83 7.85 6.04
N GLU A 241 -2.95 7.22 5.25
CA GLU A 241 -2.07 6.13 5.68
C GLU A 241 -1.14 6.53 6.84
N ALA A 242 -0.61 7.73 6.81
CA ALA A 242 0.22 8.25 7.90
C ALA A 242 -0.55 8.25 9.25
N ARG A 243 -1.86 8.54 9.23
CA ARG A 243 -2.71 8.46 10.43
C ARG A 243 -2.95 7.01 10.86
N HIS A 244 -3.15 6.09 9.90
CA HIS A 244 -3.40 4.68 10.16
C HIS A 244 -2.18 4.02 10.83
N VAL A 245 -0.99 4.22 10.29
CA VAL A 245 0.26 3.73 10.89
C VAL A 245 0.46 4.32 12.30
N THR A 246 0.24 5.63 12.46
CA THR A 246 0.36 6.29 13.77
C THR A 246 -0.65 5.75 14.78
N PHE A 247 -1.86 5.39 14.35
CA PHE A 247 -2.84 4.71 15.18
C PHE A 247 -2.32 3.37 15.69
N GLY A 248 -1.77 2.56 14.80
CA GLY A 248 -1.15 1.28 15.16
C GLY A 248 -0.04 1.42 16.20
N ILE A 249 0.92 2.33 15.95
CA ILE A 249 2.03 2.57 16.86
C ILE A 249 1.54 3.02 18.24
N ASN A 250 0.67 4.06 18.28
CA ASN A 250 0.16 4.63 19.51
C ASN A 250 -0.63 3.64 20.37
N TYR A 251 -1.33 2.70 19.72
CA TYR A 251 -2.16 1.74 20.42
C TYR A 251 -1.36 0.52 20.89
N LEU A 252 -0.44 0.03 20.08
CA LEU A 252 0.38 -1.13 20.39
C LEU A 252 1.51 -0.82 21.38
N GLU A 253 2.11 0.37 21.35
CA GLU A 253 3.22 0.76 22.23
C GLU A 253 2.88 0.50 23.71
N ASP A 254 1.70 0.97 24.16
CA ASP A 254 1.25 0.79 25.53
C ASP A 254 0.78 -0.66 25.80
N PHE A 255 0.14 -1.30 24.81
CA PHE A 255 -0.39 -2.65 24.96
C PHE A 255 0.71 -3.71 25.07
N VAL A 256 1.72 -3.67 24.20
CA VAL A 256 2.81 -4.66 24.20
C VAL A 256 3.55 -4.70 25.53
N GLN A 257 3.65 -3.58 26.24
CA GLN A 257 4.25 -3.52 27.58
C GLN A 257 3.45 -4.28 28.65
N THR A 258 2.20 -4.63 28.39
CA THR A 258 1.35 -5.39 29.32
C THR A 258 1.45 -6.91 29.11
N LEU A 259 2.09 -7.35 28.04
CA LEU A 259 2.21 -8.75 27.66
C LEU A 259 3.34 -9.47 28.43
N SER A 260 3.20 -10.77 28.59
CA SER A 260 4.29 -11.62 29.07
C SER A 260 5.43 -11.73 28.01
N PRO A 261 6.66 -12.09 28.41
CA PRO A 261 7.75 -12.30 27.46
C PRO A 261 7.41 -13.31 26.35
N GLU A 262 6.67 -14.37 26.67
CA GLU A 262 6.24 -15.41 25.74
C GLU A 262 5.23 -14.84 24.71
N GLU A 263 4.30 -14.01 25.17
CA GLU A 263 3.33 -13.35 24.29
C GLU A 263 3.99 -12.31 23.38
N ILE A 264 4.97 -11.55 23.87
CA ILE A 264 5.77 -10.62 23.06
C ILE A 264 6.50 -11.38 21.96
N GLU A 265 7.13 -12.51 22.31
CA GLU A 265 7.87 -13.32 21.36
C GLU A 265 6.98 -13.90 20.26
N GLU A 266 5.77 -14.34 20.58
CA GLU A 266 4.79 -14.80 19.60
C GLU A 266 4.41 -13.69 18.62
N ARG A 267 4.19 -12.45 19.10
CA ARG A 267 3.91 -11.27 18.27
C ARG A 267 5.10 -10.89 17.38
N ALA A 268 6.30 -10.95 17.96
CA ALA A 268 7.55 -10.71 17.23
C ALA A 268 7.74 -11.71 16.09
N GLN A 269 7.47 -12.99 16.34
CA GLN A 269 7.53 -14.04 15.31
C GLN A 269 6.47 -13.84 14.22
N PHE A 270 5.23 -13.48 14.59
CA PHE A 270 4.17 -13.15 13.63
C PHE A 270 4.59 -11.98 12.73
N ALA A 271 5.13 -10.91 13.32
CA ALA A 271 5.60 -9.73 12.57
C ALA A 271 6.72 -10.11 11.59
N TYR A 272 7.66 -10.93 12.02
CA TYR A 272 8.73 -11.43 11.15
C TYR A 272 8.17 -12.23 9.96
N GLU A 273 7.24 -13.16 10.18
CA GLU A 273 6.62 -13.94 9.12
C GLU A 273 5.85 -13.06 8.12
N ALA A 274 5.12 -12.07 8.61
CA ALA A 274 4.43 -11.12 7.77
C ALA A 274 5.41 -10.27 6.92
N CYS A 275 6.55 -9.86 7.48
CA CYS A 275 7.61 -9.18 6.74
C CYS A 275 8.23 -10.06 5.64
N VAL A 276 8.47 -11.36 5.91
CA VAL A 276 8.96 -12.31 4.89
C VAL A 276 8.01 -12.41 3.71
N ILE A 277 6.71 -12.64 3.98
CA ILE A 277 5.70 -12.75 2.92
C ILE A 277 5.60 -11.42 2.15
N SER A 278 5.62 -10.29 2.86
CA SER A 278 5.52 -8.97 2.26
C SER A 278 6.72 -8.62 1.39
N ARG A 279 7.93 -9.05 1.74
CA ARG A 279 9.12 -8.89 0.90
C ARG A 279 8.96 -9.59 -0.45
N ASP A 280 8.44 -10.80 -0.44
CA ASP A 280 8.37 -11.65 -1.63
C ASP A 280 7.24 -11.22 -2.59
N ARG A 281 6.27 -10.40 -2.14
CA ARG A 281 5.19 -9.85 -2.97
C ARG A 281 5.61 -8.67 -3.87
N LEU A 282 6.78 -8.08 -3.65
CA LEU A 282 7.21 -6.84 -4.31
C LEU A 282 7.69 -7.03 -5.75
N ILE A 283 7.75 -8.27 -6.24
CA ILE A 283 8.21 -8.58 -7.59
C ILE A 283 6.99 -8.65 -8.52
N ASN A 284 6.90 -7.70 -9.44
CA ASN A 284 5.91 -7.67 -10.51
C ASN A 284 6.55 -8.23 -11.79
N THR A 285 5.86 -9.12 -12.49
CA THR A 285 6.45 -9.84 -13.62
C THR A 285 5.75 -9.63 -14.95
N LYS A 286 4.49 -9.19 -14.93
CA LYS A 286 3.60 -9.29 -16.09
C LYS A 286 3.95 -8.34 -17.23
N ALA A 287 4.26 -7.08 -16.91
CA ALA A 287 4.68 -6.11 -17.94
C ALA A 287 5.96 -6.57 -18.63
N MET A 288 7.00 -6.93 -17.88
CA MET A 288 8.26 -7.43 -18.45
C MET A 288 8.06 -8.72 -19.22
N SER A 289 7.30 -9.69 -18.70
CA SER A 289 7.03 -10.94 -19.41
C SER A 289 6.35 -10.71 -20.74
N LYS A 290 5.40 -9.78 -20.80
CA LYS A 290 4.66 -9.45 -22.02
C LYS A 290 5.54 -8.77 -23.08
N TYR A 291 6.23 -7.71 -22.70
CA TYR A 291 6.93 -6.83 -23.66
C TYR A 291 8.38 -7.24 -23.91
N LEU A 292 9.09 -7.71 -22.88
CA LEU A 292 10.50 -8.11 -23.00
C LEU A 292 10.66 -9.59 -23.34
N LYS A 293 9.55 -10.34 -23.47
CA LYS A 293 9.52 -11.76 -23.85
C LYS A 293 10.28 -12.67 -22.85
N MET A 294 10.31 -12.27 -21.59
CA MET A 294 10.91 -13.02 -20.50
C MET A 294 9.85 -13.92 -19.83
N THR A 295 10.26 -15.06 -19.31
CA THR A 295 9.40 -15.84 -18.40
C THR A 295 9.31 -15.16 -17.04
N ASP A 296 8.28 -15.46 -16.24
CA ASP A 296 8.14 -14.91 -14.88
C ASP A 296 9.36 -15.23 -13.99
N GLU A 297 10.02 -16.39 -14.20
CA GLU A 297 11.24 -16.77 -13.50
C GLU A 297 12.44 -15.89 -13.92
N GLU A 298 12.63 -15.68 -15.23
CA GLU A 298 13.68 -14.81 -15.74
C GLU A 298 13.51 -13.35 -15.28
N VAL A 299 12.26 -12.83 -15.23
CA VAL A 299 11.99 -11.49 -14.69
C VAL A 299 12.35 -11.43 -13.21
N ARG A 300 11.95 -12.44 -12.45
CA ARG A 300 12.28 -12.53 -11.02
C ARG A 300 13.79 -12.51 -10.79
N ASP A 301 14.52 -13.36 -11.51
CA ASP A 301 15.97 -13.46 -11.40
C ASP A 301 16.64 -12.14 -11.80
N PHE A 302 16.15 -11.52 -12.86
CA PHE A 302 16.63 -10.20 -13.31
C PHE A 302 16.42 -9.13 -12.23
N GLN A 303 15.22 -9.01 -11.68
CA GLN A 303 14.91 -8.01 -10.65
C GLN A 303 15.69 -8.24 -9.35
N LEU A 304 16.00 -9.49 -9.01
CA LEU A 304 16.80 -9.81 -7.83
C LEU A 304 18.31 -9.59 -8.03
N SER A 305 18.79 -9.63 -9.27
CA SER A 305 20.23 -9.56 -9.57
C SER A 305 20.75 -8.13 -9.85
N ASN A 306 19.86 -7.16 -10.14
CA ASN A 306 20.28 -5.83 -10.60
C ASN A 306 20.38 -4.76 -9.50
N GLY A 307 20.13 -5.12 -8.23
CA GLY A 307 20.22 -4.22 -7.07
C GLY A 307 19.08 -3.20 -6.93
N ALA A 308 18.28 -2.95 -7.97
CA ALA A 308 17.16 -1.99 -7.89
C ALA A 308 16.10 -2.46 -6.89
N MET A 309 15.84 -3.78 -6.84
CA MET A 309 14.91 -4.35 -5.87
C MET A 309 15.43 -4.22 -4.44
N ASP A 310 16.73 -4.30 -4.21
CA ASP A 310 17.31 -4.13 -2.87
C ASP A 310 17.15 -2.68 -2.39
N GLN A 311 17.35 -1.70 -3.26
CA GLN A 311 17.11 -0.28 -2.95
C GLN A 311 15.62 -0.02 -2.64
N PHE A 312 14.71 -0.57 -3.44
CA PHE A 312 13.28 -0.44 -3.22
C PHE A 312 12.84 -1.10 -1.91
N ARG A 313 13.31 -2.31 -1.63
CA ARG A 313 13.07 -3.01 -0.34
C ARG A 313 13.61 -2.19 0.84
N SER A 314 14.81 -1.66 0.69
CA SER A 314 15.44 -0.78 1.69
C SER A 314 14.53 0.39 2.04
N PHE A 315 14.04 1.08 1.03
CA PHE A 315 13.12 2.20 1.20
C PHE A 315 11.83 1.79 1.93
N LEU A 316 11.23 0.66 1.56
CA LEU A 316 10.00 0.17 2.19
C LEU A 316 10.23 -0.23 3.66
N PHE A 317 11.26 -1.02 3.94
CA PHE A 317 11.51 -1.52 5.30
C PHE A 317 12.12 -0.47 6.23
N SER A 318 12.65 0.65 5.70
CA SER A 318 13.04 1.81 6.50
C SER A 318 11.86 2.43 7.27
N ARG A 319 10.62 2.19 6.84
CA ARG A 319 9.40 2.58 7.56
C ARG A 319 8.96 1.53 8.60
N VAL A 320 9.05 0.25 8.27
CA VAL A 320 8.55 -0.84 9.13
C VAL A 320 9.44 -1.12 10.33
N MET A 321 10.77 -1.18 10.12
CA MET A 321 11.71 -1.60 11.18
C MET A 321 11.74 -0.65 12.39
N PRO A 322 11.76 0.69 12.22
CA PRO A 322 11.68 1.61 13.37
C PRO A 322 10.38 1.47 14.15
N ASN A 323 9.26 1.22 13.46
CA ASN A 323 7.96 1.05 14.09
C ASN A 323 7.89 -0.23 14.92
N LEU A 324 8.40 -1.37 14.41
CA LEU A 324 8.53 -2.62 15.16
C LEU A 324 9.41 -2.45 16.41
N LYS A 325 10.53 -1.71 16.28
CA LYS A 325 11.38 -1.37 17.42
C LYS A 325 10.64 -0.51 18.45
N LYS A 326 9.90 0.51 17.99
CA LYS A 326 9.16 1.45 18.82
C LYS A 326 8.10 0.75 19.68
N ILE A 327 7.37 -0.21 19.10
CA ILE A 327 6.35 -0.97 19.82
C ILE A 327 6.93 -2.16 20.61
N GLY A 328 8.24 -2.41 20.60
CA GLY A 328 8.90 -3.44 21.40
C GLY A 328 8.88 -4.86 20.81
N LEU A 329 8.62 -5.02 19.52
CA LEU A 329 8.57 -6.32 18.84
C LEU A 329 9.87 -6.70 18.11
N LEU A 330 10.92 -5.90 18.21
CA LEU A 330 12.25 -6.23 17.71
C LEU A 330 13.06 -6.93 18.81
N THR A 331 12.63 -8.15 19.20
CA THR A 331 13.24 -8.95 20.25
C THR A 331 14.58 -9.55 19.84
N ASP A 332 15.40 -9.99 20.81
CA ASP A 332 16.70 -10.62 20.56
C ASP A 332 16.59 -11.89 19.69
N SER A 333 15.47 -12.59 19.74
CA SER A 333 15.26 -13.84 18.98
C SER A 333 14.97 -13.59 17.50
N VAL A 334 14.32 -12.48 17.14
CA VAL A 334 13.98 -12.15 15.74
C VAL A 334 15.04 -11.24 15.08
N ARG A 335 15.86 -10.52 15.85
CA ARG A 335 16.92 -9.66 15.29
C ARG A 335 17.85 -10.39 14.30
N PRO A 336 18.41 -11.59 14.61
CA PRO A 336 19.25 -12.30 13.64
C PRO A 336 18.49 -12.70 12.37
N LYS A 337 17.19 -12.91 12.47
CA LYS A 337 16.33 -13.26 11.33
C LYS A 337 16.13 -12.04 10.41
N TYR A 338 15.91 -10.85 10.97
CA TYR A 338 15.83 -9.60 10.22
C TYR A 338 17.18 -9.21 9.60
N GLU A 339 18.29 -9.49 10.31
CA GLU A 339 19.65 -9.31 9.77
C GLU A 339 19.88 -10.22 8.55
N ALA A 340 19.47 -11.48 8.62
CA ALA A 340 19.54 -12.43 7.50
C ALA A 340 18.64 -12.02 6.30
N LEU A 341 17.59 -11.22 6.54
CA LEU A 341 16.75 -10.61 5.48
C LEU A 341 17.38 -9.35 4.88
N GLY A 342 18.45 -8.81 5.48
CA GLY A 342 19.10 -7.57 5.05
C GLY A 342 18.28 -6.31 5.37
N ILE A 343 17.40 -6.33 6.38
CA ILE A 343 16.52 -5.20 6.72
C ILE A 343 16.67 -4.68 8.16
N LEU A 344 17.48 -5.35 9.00
CA LEU A 344 17.68 -4.92 10.39
C LEU A 344 18.34 -3.55 10.50
N GLU A 345 19.21 -3.18 9.57
CA GLU A 345 19.91 -1.90 9.57
C GLU A 345 19.00 -0.67 9.61
N TYR A 346 17.75 -0.81 9.08
CA TYR A 346 16.75 0.25 9.07
C TYR A 346 16.09 0.52 10.44
N GLU A 347 16.40 -0.25 11.48
CA GLU A 347 15.88 -0.02 12.85
C GLU A 347 16.23 1.37 13.43
N HIS A 348 17.20 2.06 12.83
CA HIS A 348 17.65 3.39 13.24
C HIS A 348 17.07 4.53 12.38
N ALA A 349 16.29 4.22 11.37
CA ALA A 349 15.56 5.23 10.60
C ALA A 349 14.48 5.92 11.48
N PRO A 350 14.02 7.13 11.13
CA PRO A 350 12.93 7.79 11.85
C PRO A 350 11.67 6.92 11.87
N SER A 351 11.03 6.82 13.02
CA SER A 351 9.72 6.16 13.15
C SER A 351 8.62 7.08 12.61
N ASP A 352 7.55 6.50 12.07
CA ASP A 352 6.36 7.25 11.68
C ASP A 352 5.66 7.93 12.87
N PHE A 353 6.05 7.62 14.11
CA PHE A 353 5.68 8.37 15.30
C PHE A 353 6.28 9.79 15.32
N GLU A 354 7.40 10.03 14.63
CA GLU A 354 8.14 11.31 14.57
C GLU A 354 7.69 12.20 13.40
N ILE A 355 6.61 11.81 12.70
CA ILE A 355 6.04 12.57 11.59
C ILE A 355 5.67 14.01 12.03
N ASP A 356 6.11 15.00 11.27
CA ASP A 356 5.62 16.38 11.41
C ASP A 356 4.21 16.49 10.82
N TRP A 357 3.22 16.30 11.69
CA TRP A 357 1.82 16.42 11.31
C TRP A 357 1.44 17.79 10.75
N ALA A 358 2.12 18.86 11.17
CA ALA A 358 1.85 20.19 10.63
C ALA A 358 2.25 20.29 9.16
N GLU A 359 3.26 19.56 8.75
CA GLU A 359 3.70 19.47 7.34
C GLU A 359 2.74 18.61 6.51
N ILE A 360 2.47 17.39 6.96
CA ILE A 360 1.61 16.43 6.25
C ILE A 360 0.16 16.91 6.12
N THR A 361 -0.31 17.70 7.09
CA THR A 361 -1.71 18.16 7.14
C THR A 361 -1.94 19.50 6.48
N LYS A 362 -0.93 20.12 5.84
CA LYS A 362 -1.12 21.35 5.06
C LYS A 362 -2.21 21.12 4.02
N PRO A 363 -3.20 22.02 3.90
CA PRO A 363 -4.16 21.97 2.82
C PRO A 363 -3.44 22.04 1.47
N LEU A 364 -3.84 21.20 0.53
CA LEU A 364 -3.43 21.37 -0.85
C LEU A 364 -4.21 22.53 -1.46
N GLU A 365 -3.51 23.53 -1.95
CA GLU A 365 -4.15 24.66 -2.65
C GLU A 365 -4.40 24.35 -4.13
N SER A 366 -3.59 23.43 -4.73
CA SER A 366 -3.74 23.01 -6.13
C SER A 366 -2.92 21.77 -6.47
N SER A 367 -3.26 21.10 -7.57
CA SER A 367 -2.46 20.01 -8.14
C SER A 367 -1.03 20.44 -8.53
N ASP A 368 -0.86 21.71 -8.93
CA ASP A 368 0.47 22.26 -9.24
C ASP A 368 1.36 22.33 -8.00
N GLN A 369 0.78 22.59 -6.82
CA GLN A 369 1.53 22.55 -5.56
C GLN A 369 1.99 21.15 -5.24
N VAL A 370 1.14 20.11 -5.40
CA VAL A 370 1.53 18.71 -5.20
C VAL A 370 2.69 18.32 -6.09
N LYS A 371 2.66 18.78 -7.35
CA LYS A 371 3.74 18.54 -8.30
C LYS A 371 5.04 19.20 -7.83
N ALA A 372 4.99 20.48 -7.46
CA ALA A 372 6.17 21.24 -7.01
C ALA A 372 6.81 20.62 -5.76
N GLU A 373 6.01 20.22 -4.76
CA GLU A 373 6.50 19.54 -3.55
C GLU A 373 7.13 18.18 -3.86
N SER A 374 6.55 17.42 -4.81
CA SER A 374 7.09 16.14 -5.24
C SER A 374 8.43 16.30 -5.97
N ASP A 375 8.54 17.29 -6.83
CA ASP A 375 9.77 17.59 -7.58
C ASP A 375 10.90 18.06 -6.65
N GLU A 376 10.59 18.85 -5.63
CA GLU A 376 11.55 19.28 -4.58
C GLU A 376 12.05 18.08 -3.78
N MET A 377 11.15 17.25 -3.26
CA MET A 377 11.48 16.05 -2.50
C MET A 377 12.35 15.07 -3.31
N LEU A 378 12.00 14.84 -4.58
CA LEU A 378 12.78 14.02 -5.48
C LEU A 378 14.21 14.56 -5.66
N SER A 379 14.33 15.89 -5.88
CA SER A 379 15.63 16.55 -6.01
C SER A 379 16.51 16.36 -4.76
N GLU A 380 15.92 16.41 -3.57
CA GLU A 380 16.65 16.17 -2.31
C GLU A 380 17.13 14.72 -2.19
N ILE A 381 16.26 13.75 -2.54
CA ILE A 381 16.63 12.32 -2.53
C ILE A 381 17.78 12.03 -3.49
N LEU A 382 17.72 12.54 -4.72
CA LEU A 382 18.77 12.33 -5.72
C LEU A 382 20.11 12.93 -5.28
N LYS A 383 20.10 14.15 -4.70
CA LYS A 383 21.31 14.77 -4.14
C LYS A 383 21.89 13.96 -2.98
N ALA A 384 21.05 13.42 -2.11
CA ALA A 384 21.50 12.57 -1.01
C ALA A 384 22.14 11.27 -1.51
N GLN A 385 21.59 10.66 -2.55
CA GLN A 385 22.16 9.46 -3.19
C GLN A 385 23.51 9.74 -3.87
N GLU A 386 23.64 10.86 -4.59
CA GLU A 386 24.93 11.28 -5.18
C GLU A 386 26.02 11.50 -4.12
N ALA A 387 25.65 12.12 -3.00
CA ALA A 387 26.56 12.34 -1.89
C ALA A 387 27.00 11.04 -1.19
N ALA A 388 26.14 10.03 -1.15
CA ALA A 388 26.47 8.73 -0.57
C ALA A 388 27.36 7.85 -1.47
N ASN A 389 27.34 8.11 -2.80
CA ASN A 389 28.13 7.38 -3.81
C ASN A 389 29.49 8.06 -4.12
N SER A 390 29.75 9.24 -3.58
CA SER A 390 31.00 9.98 -3.71
C SER A 390 31.93 9.79 -2.51
#